data_7ee6cef021dea8f46e8b9f7d4a223196
#
_entry.id   7ee6cef021dea8f46e8b9f7d4a223196
#
_cell.length_a   1.000
_cell.length_b   1.000
_cell.length_c   1.000
_cell.angle_alpha   90.00
_cell.angle_beta   90.00
_cell.angle_gamma   90.00
#
_symmetry.space_group_name_H-M   'P 1'
#
loop_
_entity.id
_entity.type
_entity.pdbx_description
1 polymer ?
#
loop_
_entity_poly.entity_id
_entity_poly.type
_entity_poly.pdbx_seq_one_letter_code
_entity_poly.pdbx_strand_id
1 'polypeptide(L)'
;RAILYFKAKNAKKYRHGEEYGTARWGTQKDIEPFINPDFSQNILLTDTERLTLGKIADPEKRNVNLNVLVIGGSGSGKTRYHIKPNLLQMNGSYVCSDPKGTVVEEVGRVLLQQGHYKLKILNTIDFSASMHYNPFHYLHSETDILSLVTVIMENTQGKDSKGGDDFWSKAEALLYQALIAYIYYEAPAEEKNMTTLLDMLNACECREDDENFKSAVDLLFEQLQQKNPDHFAVRQYLKFKMAAGKTLKSILISCGARLAPFDIQAVREMMEYDELELEKLGDEKIALFAVVSDSDPTFNFISAMMYSQMFNVLCNRALTVYHGRLPVHVTCLFDEFANQKIPNWEHLVSVIRSRNISAHIVLQTYSQLKGMYKDNAETIAGCCSSLLFLGGKEESSLKMVSTMLGKETIDTYNTSDTRGTSRSYGLNYQKLGKELKSVDELAVMPSSRCILQVQGVRPFYSRKYDLTRHPMYKYTADANPKYALDVKAYLAHRLKVKPEDQYEVYDLGEADSEEAA
;
A
#
# COMPACT_ATOMS: atom_id res chain seq x y z
N ARG A 1 -14.35 3.97 -66.07
CA ARG A 1 -13.68 3.19 -64.98
C ARG A 1 -12.66 4.06 -64.20
N ALA A 2 -11.85 4.91 -64.86
CA ALA A 2 -10.85 5.79 -64.18
C ALA A 2 -11.52 6.81 -63.22
N ILE A 3 -12.64 7.42 -63.61
CA ILE A 3 -13.39 8.38 -62.78
C ILE A 3 -13.98 7.71 -61.53
N LEU A 4 -14.51 6.48 -61.67
CA LEU A 4 -15.00 5.68 -60.53
C LEU A 4 -13.86 5.27 -59.58
N TYR A 5 -12.71 4.92 -60.12
CA TYR A 5 -11.52 4.63 -59.32
C TYR A 5 -10.99 5.86 -58.55
N PHE A 6 -10.96 7.03 -59.23
CA PHE A 6 -10.56 8.29 -58.59
C PHE A 6 -11.57 8.74 -57.52
N LYS A 7 -12.86 8.59 -57.75
CA LYS A 7 -13.91 8.85 -56.75
C LYS A 7 -13.82 7.89 -55.57
N ALA A 8 -13.57 6.60 -55.80
CA ALA A 8 -13.39 5.61 -54.73
C ALA A 8 -12.12 5.84 -53.93
N LYS A 9 -11.01 6.22 -54.62
CA LYS A 9 -9.72 6.49 -53.96
C LYS A 9 -9.73 7.79 -53.14
N ASN A 10 -10.51 8.79 -53.57
CA ASN A 10 -10.66 10.08 -52.89
C ASN A 10 -11.95 10.19 -52.07
N ALA A 11 -12.71 9.10 -51.92
CA ALA A 11 -13.88 9.08 -51.09
C ALA A 11 -13.45 9.30 -49.61
N LYS A 12 -13.81 10.45 -49.08
CA LYS A 12 -13.60 10.75 -47.66
C LYS A 12 -14.40 9.74 -46.85
N LYS A 13 -13.73 9.05 -45.91
CA LYS A 13 -14.40 8.17 -44.95
C LYS A 13 -15.12 9.04 -43.95
N TYR A 14 -16.44 9.13 -44.03
CA TYR A 14 -17.25 9.78 -43.01
C TYR A 14 -17.70 8.76 -41.97
N ARG A 15 -17.44 9.06 -40.70
CA ARG A 15 -17.94 8.30 -39.53
C ARG A 15 -19.07 9.13 -38.93
N HIS A 16 -20.29 8.91 -39.40
CA HIS A 16 -21.46 9.64 -38.91
C HIS A 16 -21.67 9.39 -37.39
N GLY A 17 -21.71 10.49 -36.61
CA GLY A 17 -21.85 10.45 -35.16
C GLY A 17 -20.59 10.14 -34.38
N GLU A 18 -19.47 9.95 -35.07
CA GLU A 18 -18.16 9.61 -34.44
C GLU A 18 -17.02 10.55 -34.89
N GLU A 19 -17.35 11.67 -35.54
CA GLU A 19 -16.37 12.54 -36.22
C GLU A 19 -15.38 13.16 -35.24
N TYR A 20 -15.80 13.43 -33.99
CA TYR A 20 -15.02 14.09 -32.95
C TYR A 20 -14.75 13.21 -31.73
N GLY A 21 -15.43 12.07 -31.60
CA GLY A 21 -15.23 11.13 -30.51
C GLY A 21 -16.34 10.08 -30.42
N THR A 22 -16.00 8.94 -29.82
CA THR A 22 -16.89 7.79 -29.66
C THR A 22 -17.20 7.49 -28.18
N ALA A 23 -16.89 8.43 -27.27
CA ALA A 23 -17.15 8.23 -25.86
C ALA A 23 -18.66 8.08 -25.61
N ARG A 24 -18.99 7.13 -24.76
CA ARG A 24 -20.35 6.90 -24.25
C ARG A 24 -20.30 6.27 -22.88
N TRP A 25 -21.34 6.41 -22.12
CA TRP A 25 -21.49 5.69 -20.86
C TRP A 25 -21.65 4.19 -21.09
N GLY A 26 -21.06 3.41 -20.20
CA GLY A 26 -21.21 1.97 -20.15
C GLY A 26 -22.61 1.55 -19.70
N THR A 27 -22.98 0.34 -20.07
CA THR A 27 -24.25 -0.31 -19.71
C THR A 27 -23.98 -1.59 -18.92
N GLN A 28 -25.02 -2.18 -18.34
CA GLN A 28 -24.94 -3.47 -17.66
C GLN A 28 -24.23 -4.54 -18.52
N LYS A 29 -24.52 -4.57 -19.82
CA LYS A 29 -23.91 -5.54 -20.76
C LYS A 29 -22.41 -5.37 -20.93
N ASP A 30 -21.90 -4.14 -20.76
CA ASP A 30 -20.46 -3.86 -20.89
C ASP A 30 -19.67 -4.43 -19.71
N ILE A 31 -20.25 -4.48 -18.50
CA ILE A 31 -19.58 -4.95 -17.26
C ILE A 31 -19.91 -6.41 -16.88
N GLU A 32 -21.04 -6.94 -17.34
CA GLU A 32 -21.51 -8.29 -17.01
C GLU A 32 -20.46 -9.39 -17.18
N PRO A 33 -19.60 -9.40 -18.23
CA PRO A 33 -18.56 -10.41 -18.40
C PRO A 33 -17.48 -10.42 -17.29
N PHE A 34 -17.40 -9.34 -16.51
CA PHE A 34 -16.41 -9.15 -15.43
C PHE A 34 -16.98 -9.48 -14.06
N ILE A 35 -18.27 -9.75 -13.93
CA ILE A 35 -18.98 -9.98 -12.67
C ILE A 35 -19.06 -11.49 -12.38
N ASN A 36 -18.72 -11.89 -11.16
CA ASN A 36 -18.99 -13.25 -10.69
C ASN A 36 -20.46 -13.35 -10.24
N PRO A 37 -21.19 -14.43 -10.63
CA PRO A 37 -22.55 -14.67 -10.15
C PRO A 37 -22.66 -14.76 -8.62
N ASP A 38 -21.65 -15.34 -7.96
CA ASP A 38 -21.54 -15.28 -6.51
C ASP A 38 -21.11 -13.88 -6.07
N PHE A 39 -22.00 -13.20 -5.35
CA PHE A 39 -21.76 -11.84 -4.87
C PHE A 39 -20.48 -11.72 -4.07
N SER A 40 -20.18 -12.69 -3.21
CA SER A 40 -19.02 -12.67 -2.32
C SER A 40 -17.69 -12.76 -3.09
N GLN A 41 -17.68 -13.31 -4.30
CA GLN A 41 -16.48 -13.50 -5.13
C GLN A 41 -16.14 -12.29 -6.01
N ASN A 42 -16.61 -11.12 -5.64
CA ASN A 42 -16.35 -9.90 -6.39
C ASN A 42 -15.68 -8.82 -5.51
N ILE A 43 -14.90 -7.96 -6.15
CA ILE A 43 -14.54 -6.63 -5.64
C ILE A 43 -15.68 -5.67 -5.96
N LEU A 44 -16.15 -4.92 -4.99
CA LEU A 44 -17.22 -3.94 -5.11
C LEU A 44 -16.62 -2.59 -5.50
N LEU A 45 -17.04 -2.05 -6.64
CA LEU A 45 -16.58 -0.76 -7.12
C LEU A 45 -17.67 0.32 -6.99
N THR A 46 -18.88 -0.02 -7.38
CA THR A 46 -20.05 0.86 -7.30
C THR A 46 -21.30 0.07 -6.90
N ASP A 47 -22.47 0.67 -6.92
CA ASP A 47 -23.72 -0.03 -6.59
C ASP A 47 -24.00 -1.22 -7.54
N THR A 48 -23.60 -1.10 -8.80
CA THR A 48 -23.90 -2.07 -9.86
C THR A 48 -22.66 -2.74 -10.46
N GLU A 49 -21.53 -2.06 -10.52
CA GLU A 49 -20.32 -2.55 -11.15
C GLU A 49 -19.39 -3.25 -10.13
N ARG A 50 -18.93 -4.45 -10.52
CA ARG A 50 -18.10 -5.34 -9.70
C ARG A 50 -17.08 -6.05 -10.58
N LEU A 51 -15.98 -6.53 -9.98
CA LEU A 51 -14.97 -7.33 -10.67
C LEU A 51 -14.77 -8.66 -9.96
N THR A 52 -14.86 -9.76 -10.70
CA THR A 52 -14.60 -11.11 -10.17
C THR A 52 -13.15 -11.28 -9.72
N LEU A 53 -12.94 -11.95 -8.58
CA LEU A 53 -11.64 -12.48 -8.16
C LEU A 53 -11.21 -13.70 -9.00
N GLY A 54 -12.17 -14.36 -9.62
CA GLY A 54 -11.94 -15.52 -10.47
C GLY A 54 -11.40 -15.16 -11.86
N LYS A 55 -11.20 -16.18 -12.68
CA LYS A 55 -10.83 -15.99 -14.08
C LYS A 55 -12.02 -15.47 -14.88
N ILE A 56 -11.82 -14.37 -15.61
CA ILE A 56 -12.79 -13.88 -16.58
C ILE A 56 -12.90 -14.93 -17.72
N ALA A 57 -14.14 -15.30 -18.08
CA ALA A 57 -14.41 -16.34 -19.06
C ALA A 57 -13.86 -15.98 -20.45
N ASP A 58 -14.09 -14.74 -20.89
CA ASP A 58 -13.65 -14.23 -22.18
C ASP A 58 -12.13 -13.96 -22.19
N PRO A 59 -11.33 -14.67 -23.01
CA PRO A 59 -9.89 -14.47 -23.08
C PRO A 59 -9.47 -13.04 -23.46
N GLU A 60 -10.23 -12.37 -24.32
CA GLU A 60 -9.93 -11.01 -24.78
C GLU A 60 -10.10 -9.94 -23.68
N LYS A 61 -10.82 -10.28 -22.61
CA LYS A 61 -11.09 -9.40 -21.47
C LYS A 61 -10.22 -9.69 -20.26
N ARG A 62 -9.31 -10.68 -20.33
CA ARG A 62 -8.46 -11.11 -19.19
C ARG A 62 -7.31 -10.18 -18.86
N ASN A 63 -7.13 -9.09 -19.56
CA ASN A 63 -6.09 -8.11 -19.33
C ASN A 63 -6.36 -7.18 -18.13
N VAL A 64 -7.55 -7.22 -17.54
CA VAL A 64 -7.91 -6.43 -16.36
C VAL A 64 -7.26 -7.05 -15.11
N ASN A 65 -6.58 -6.20 -14.33
CA ASN A 65 -6.10 -6.56 -12.99
C ASN A 65 -7.07 -6.04 -11.91
N LEU A 66 -6.83 -6.43 -10.67
CA LEU A 66 -7.67 -6.05 -9.53
C LEU A 66 -7.14 -4.84 -8.76
N ASN A 67 -6.11 -4.16 -9.29
CA ASN A 67 -5.64 -2.90 -8.71
C ASN A 67 -6.63 -1.78 -9.01
N VAL A 68 -6.95 -1.01 -7.99
CA VAL A 68 -7.94 0.08 -8.07
C VAL A 68 -7.31 1.38 -7.60
N LEU A 69 -7.38 2.42 -8.41
CA LEU A 69 -7.08 3.79 -7.99
C LEU A 69 -8.38 4.48 -7.59
N VAL A 70 -8.52 4.84 -6.32
CA VAL A 70 -9.69 5.53 -5.78
C VAL A 70 -9.32 6.97 -5.49
N ILE A 71 -10.01 7.92 -6.11
CA ILE A 71 -9.80 9.35 -5.87
C ILE A 71 -11.09 9.95 -5.31
N GLY A 72 -10.97 10.60 -4.17
CA GLY A 72 -12.12 11.24 -3.54
C GLY A 72 -11.71 12.27 -2.50
N GLY A 73 -12.20 13.50 -2.64
CA GLY A 73 -11.93 14.58 -1.70
C GLY A 73 -12.32 14.24 -0.26
N SER A 74 -11.95 15.12 0.70
CA SER A 74 -12.36 14.96 2.09
C SER A 74 -13.88 14.87 2.19
N GLY A 75 -14.40 13.93 2.98
CA GLY A 75 -15.85 13.70 3.13
C GLY A 75 -16.53 12.99 1.94
N SER A 76 -15.79 12.58 0.90
CA SER A 76 -16.38 11.85 -0.24
C SER A 76 -16.85 10.43 0.11
N GLY A 77 -16.48 9.93 1.31
CA GLY A 77 -16.88 8.62 1.82
C GLY A 77 -16.03 7.44 1.31
N LYS A 78 -14.74 7.67 1.02
CA LYS A 78 -13.79 6.65 0.57
C LYS A 78 -13.86 5.37 1.40
N THR A 79 -13.73 5.49 2.72
CA THR A 79 -13.79 4.38 3.66
C THR A 79 -15.16 3.70 3.65
N ARG A 80 -16.25 4.48 3.68
CA ARG A 80 -17.63 3.97 3.74
C ARG A 80 -18.08 3.27 2.46
N TYR A 81 -17.74 3.84 1.30
CA TYR A 81 -18.25 3.36 0.00
C TYR A 81 -17.32 2.39 -0.71
N HIS A 82 -16.04 2.29 -0.29
CA HIS A 82 -15.07 1.41 -0.96
C HIS A 82 -14.34 0.46 0.00
N ILE A 83 -13.73 0.97 1.09
CA ILE A 83 -12.91 0.14 1.98
C ILE A 83 -13.77 -0.88 2.74
N LYS A 84 -14.76 -0.42 3.52
CA LYS A 84 -15.61 -1.29 4.33
C LYS A 84 -16.40 -2.32 3.52
N PRO A 85 -17.06 -1.96 2.38
CA PRO A 85 -17.75 -2.95 1.57
C PRO A 85 -16.84 -4.09 1.11
N ASN A 86 -15.60 -3.76 0.71
CA ASN A 86 -14.65 -4.77 0.24
C ASN A 86 -14.08 -5.63 1.37
N LEU A 87 -13.87 -5.09 2.58
CA LEU A 87 -13.54 -5.89 3.77
C LEU A 87 -14.65 -6.90 4.10
N LEU A 88 -15.91 -6.48 4.00
CA LEU A 88 -17.06 -7.32 4.27
C LEU A 88 -17.31 -8.42 3.23
N GLN A 89 -16.67 -8.37 2.07
CA GLN A 89 -16.71 -9.47 1.08
C GLN A 89 -16.04 -10.74 1.59
N MET A 90 -15.08 -10.64 2.49
CA MET A 90 -14.44 -11.79 3.17
C MET A 90 -13.93 -12.89 2.20
N ASN A 91 -13.43 -12.47 1.03
CA ASN A 91 -13.09 -13.37 -0.07
C ASN A 91 -11.59 -13.65 -0.24
N GLY A 92 -10.76 -13.16 0.67
CA GLY A 92 -9.31 -13.34 0.68
C GLY A 92 -8.71 -12.82 1.98
N SER A 93 -7.41 -12.64 2.04
CA SER A 93 -6.75 -11.90 3.10
C SER A 93 -6.79 -10.41 2.82
N TYR A 94 -6.78 -9.61 3.85
CA TYR A 94 -6.81 -8.16 3.75
C TYR A 94 -5.67 -7.51 4.50
N VAL A 95 -5.12 -6.47 3.90
CA VAL A 95 -4.20 -5.54 4.55
C VAL A 95 -4.82 -4.16 4.45
N CYS A 96 -5.26 -3.59 5.55
CA CYS A 96 -5.99 -2.33 5.56
C CYS A 96 -5.20 -1.27 6.33
N SER A 97 -4.87 -0.15 5.68
CA SER A 97 -4.47 1.04 6.43
C SER A 97 -5.71 1.70 7.04
N ASP A 98 -5.65 2.03 8.31
CA ASP A 98 -6.75 2.61 9.08
C ASP A 98 -6.27 3.89 9.80
N PRO A 99 -6.42 5.06 9.16
CA PRO A 99 -5.85 6.31 9.67
C PRO A 99 -6.34 6.76 11.05
N LYS A 100 -7.44 6.17 11.53
CA LYS A 100 -8.10 6.57 12.78
C LYS A 100 -8.30 5.42 13.76
N GLY A 101 -8.02 4.18 13.35
CA GLY A 101 -8.34 2.99 14.12
C GLY A 101 -9.83 2.62 14.14
N THR A 102 -10.67 3.41 13.46
CA THR A 102 -12.12 3.20 13.48
C THR A 102 -12.58 2.02 12.63
N VAL A 103 -11.86 1.72 11.55
CA VAL A 103 -12.24 0.61 10.64
C VAL A 103 -12.12 -0.72 11.35
N VAL A 104 -11.01 -0.96 12.07
CA VAL A 104 -10.83 -2.22 12.83
C VAL A 104 -11.88 -2.36 13.94
N GLU A 105 -12.24 -1.27 14.62
CA GLU A 105 -13.31 -1.30 15.65
C GLU A 105 -14.67 -1.64 15.03
N GLU A 106 -14.99 -1.06 13.87
CA GLU A 106 -16.31 -1.17 13.25
C GLU A 106 -16.53 -2.51 12.53
N VAL A 107 -15.49 -3.11 11.93
CA VAL A 107 -15.61 -4.35 11.15
C VAL A 107 -14.85 -5.54 11.74
N GLY A 108 -13.95 -5.33 12.71
CA GLY A 108 -13.10 -6.40 13.23
C GLY A 108 -13.90 -7.56 13.83
N ARG A 109 -14.97 -7.28 14.60
CA ARG A 109 -15.80 -8.32 15.20
C ARG A 109 -16.53 -9.18 14.17
N VAL A 110 -17.05 -8.59 13.12
CA VAL A 110 -17.72 -9.37 12.05
C VAL A 110 -16.71 -10.22 11.26
N LEU A 111 -15.50 -9.75 11.04
CA LEU A 111 -14.43 -10.54 10.42
C LEU A 111 -14.07 -11.76 11.28
N LEU A 112 -13.94 -11.60 12.61
CA LEU A 112 -13.69 -12.70 13.53
C LEU A 112 -14.83 -13.72 13.55
N GLN A 113 -16.07 -13.26 13.74
CA GLN A 113 -17.21 -14.13 14.02
C GLN A 113 -17.86 -14.73 12.78
N GLN A 114 -17.97 -13.97 11.70
CA GLN A 114 -18.63 -14.41 10.46
C GLN A 114 -17.62 -14.88 9.41
N GLY A 115 -16.45 -14.25 9.36
CA GLY A 115 -15.41 -14.56 8.39
C GLY A 115 -14.36 -15.55 8.87
N HIS A 116 -14.32 -15.82 10.19
CA HIS A 116 -13.29 -16.66 10.85
C HIS A 116 -11.85 -16.21 10.55
N TYR A 117 -11.65 -14.88 10.48
CA TYR A 117 -10.35 -14.29 10.25
C TYR A 117 -9.49 -14.32 11.50
N LYS A 118 -8.18 -14.47 11.33
CA LYS A 118 -7.20 -14.04 12.32
C LYS A 118 -6.97 -12.56 12.13
N LEU A 119 -7.19 -11.75 13.16
CA LEU A 119 -6.90 -10.33 13.11
C LEU A 119 -5.46 -10.09 13.54
N LYS A 120 -4.75 -9.27 12.78
CA LYS A 120 -3.43 -8.73 13.09
C LYS A 120 -3.54 -7.20 13.14
N ILE A 121 -2.96 -6.57 14.15
CA ILE A 121 -3.12 -5.13 14.39
C ILE A 121 -1.75 -4.53 14.68
N LEU A 122 -1.27 -3.66 13.80
CA LEU A 122 -0.13 -2.80 14.04
C LEU A 122 -0.67 -1.39 14.30
N ASN A 123 -0.52 -0.87 15.51
CA ASN A 123 -1.05 0.44 15.88
C ASN A 123 0.08 1.37 16.32
N THR A 124 0.34 2.39 15.50
CA THR A 124 1.37 3.41 15.76
C THR A 124 0.80 4.67 16.42
N ILE A 125 -0.50 4.74 16.67
CA ILE A 125 -1.16 5.82 17.43
C ILE A 125 -1.18 5.47 18.91
N ASP A 126 -1.54 4.23 19.24
CA ASP A 126 -1.57 3.70 20.60
C ASP A 126 -0.85 2.36 20.63
N PHE A 127 0.42 2.38 21.00
CA PHE A 127 1.27 1.19 21.06
C PHE A 127 0.74 0.13 22.04
N SER A 128 -0.03 0.54 23.08
CA SER A 128 -0.68 -0.41 24.00
C SER A 128 -1.78 -1.24 23.35
N ALA A 129 -2.28 -0.80 22.20
CA ALA A 129 -3.27 -1.47 21.37
C ALA A 129 -2.67 -2.04 20.09
N SER A 130 -1.38 -2.39 20.10
CA SER A 130 -0.63 -2.97 18.98
C SER A 130 -0.17 -4.38 19.28
N MET A 131 -0.05 -5.20 18.23
CA MET A 131 0.77 -6.40 18.23
C MET A 131 2.23 -6.03 18.01
N HIS A 132 3.13 -6.94 18.34
CA HIS A 132 4.56 -6.76 18.13
C HIS A 132 4.92 -7.00 16.67
N TYR A 133 5.85 -6.18 16.18
CA TYR A 133 6.41 -6.26 14.85
C TYR A 133 7.92 -6.13 14.91
N ASN A 134 8.63 -7.20 14.58
CA ASN A 134 10.08 -7.21 14.55
C ASN A 134 10.58 -7.31 13.10
N PRO A 135 11.19 -6.24 12.54
CA PRO A 135 11.70 -6.27 11.17
C PRO A 135 12.82 -7.28 10.93
N PHE A 136 13.55 -7.71 11.96
CA PHE A 136 14.58 -8.74 11.83
C PHE A 136 14.01 -10.14 11.57
N HIS A 137 12.77 -10.40 11.98
CA HIS A 137 12.07 -11.66 11.69
C HIS A 137 11.93 -11.95 10.19
N TYR A 138 11.87 -10.91 9.38
CA TYR A 138 11.66 -10.98 7.91
C TYR A 138 12.94 -10.85 7.10
N LEU A 139 14.11 -10.91 7.74
CA LEU A 139 15.40 -10.95 7.06
C LEU A 139 15.79 -12.40 6.79
N HIS A 140 15.95 -12.74 5.52
CA HIS A 140 16.34 -14.08 5.08
C HIS A 140 17.60 -14.06 4.21
N SER A 141 18.06 -12.88 3.80
CA SER A 141 19.20 -12.69 2.90
C SER A 141 19.86 -11.32 3.08
N GLU A 142 21.08 -11.17 2.56
CA GLU A 142 21.76 -9.87 2.47
C GLU A 142 20.94 -8.84 1.67
N THR A 143 20.16 -9.28 0.68
CA THR A 143 19.28 -8.41 -0.10
C THR A 143 18.19 -7.82 0.77
N ASP A 144 17.64 -8.59 1.72
CA ASP A 144 16.61 -8.09 2.65
C ASP A 144 17.19 -7.06 3.61
N ILE A 145 18.45 -7.23 4.03
CA ILE A 145 19.17 -6.23 4.83
C ILE A 145 19.29 -4.92 4.06
N LEU A 146 19.73 -4.98 2.79
CA LEU A 146 19.83 -3.79 1.94
C LEU A 146 18.47 -3.10 1.77
N SER A 147 17.41 -3.88 1.57
CA SER A 147 16.04 -3.37 1.45
C SER A 147 15.57 -2.69 2.72
N LEU A 148 15.79 -3.30 3.89
CA LEU A 148 15.43 -2.72 5.19
C LEU A 148 16.14 -1.38 5.41
N VAL A 149 17.45 -1.32 5.16
CA VAL A 149 18.22 -0.07 5.28
C VAL A 149 17.67 0.99 4.34
N THR A 150 17.35 0.64 3.09
CA THR A 150 16.76 1.59 2.13
C THR A 150 15.45 2.17 2.65
N VAL A 151 14.56 1.34 3.20
CA VAL A 151 13.27 1.79 3.75
C VAL A 151 13.48 2.73 4.94
N ILE A 152 14.38 2.38 5.85
CA ILE A 152 14.73 3.25 6.98
C ILE A 152 15.24 4.60 6.46
N MET A 153 16.19 4.59 5.53
CA MET A 153 16.79 5.80 4.99
C MET A 153 15.77 6.72 4.29
N GLU A 154 14.86 6.16 3.48
CA GLU A 154 13.88 6.94 2.71
C GLU A 154 12.74 7.51 3.59
N ASN A 155 12.35 6.81 4.65
CA ASN A 155 11.20 7.19 5.48
C ASN A 155 11.56 7.97 6.74
N THR A 156 12.86 8.09 7.08
CA THR A 156 13.34 8.87 8.23
C THR A 156 14.12 10.12 7.82
N GLN A 157 14.09 10.51 6.54
CA GLN A 157 14.69 11.77 6.08
C GLN A 157 13.86 12.96 6.56
N GLY A 158 14.52 13.95 7.19
CA GLY A 158 13.90 15.24 7.51
C GLY A 158 13.43 15.97 6.23
N LYS A 159 12.34 16.73 6.33
CA LYS A 159 11.74 17.48 5.20
C LYS A 159 12.68 18.50 4.55
N ASP A 160 13.77 18.89 5.21
CA ASP A 160 14.72 19.91 4.76
C ASP A 160 15.98 19.35 4.08
N SER A 161 16.13 18.04 3.92
CA SER A 161 17.26 17.46 3.20
C SER A 161 17.08 17.68 1.69
N LYS A 162 17.44 18.89 1.23
CA LYS A 162 17.67 19.16 -0.18
C LYS A 162 18.83 18.26 -0.63
N GLY A 163 18.63 17.48 -1.68
CA GLY A 163 19.53 16.47 -2.23
C GLY A 163 20.97 16.92 -2.52
N GLY A 164 21.75 17.20 -1.47
CA GLY A 164 23.12 17.70 -1.52
C GLY A 164 24.16 16.80 -0.87
N ASP A 165 23.77 15.79 -0.10
CA ASP A 165 24.75 14.98 0.65
C ASP A 165 24.59 13.47 0.40
N ASP A 166 24.81 13.08 -0.83
CA ASP A 166 24.91 11.67 -1.26
C ASP A 166 25.98 10.88 -0.46
N PHE A 167 27.06 11.56 -0.06
CA PHE A 167 28.14 10.99 0.74
C PHE A 167 27.66 10.57 2.14
N TRP A 168 27.00 11.47 2.87
CA TRP A 168 26.53 11.21 4.24
C TRP A 168 25.51 10.07 4.28
N SER A 169 24.53 10.12 3.41
CA SER A 169 23.50 9.07 3.31
C SER A 169 24.09 7.70 2.96
N LYS A 170 25.09 7.65 2.08
CA LYS A 170 25.80 6.41 1.74
C LYS A 170 26.63 5.88 2.90
N ALA A 171 27.30 6.75 3.66
CA ALA A 171 28.08 6.36 4.82
C ALA A 171 27.20 5.85 5.97
N GLU A 172 26.06 6.51 6.26
CA GLU A 172 25.05 6.04 7.20
C GLU A 172 24.52 4.66 6.80
N ALA A 173 24.17 4.48 5.53
CA ALA A 173 23.69 3.20 5.02
C ALA A 173 24.71 2.07 5.20
N LEU A 174 26.01 2.33 5.00
CA LEU A 174 27.08 1.34 5.24
C LEU A 174 27.14 0.90 6.68
N LEU A 175 27.01 1.84 7.63
CA LEU A 175 26.99 1.51 9.05
C LEU A 175 25.77 0.66 9.41
N TYR A 176 24.57 1.06 9.00
CA TYR A 176 23.35 0.27 9.24
C TYR A 176 23.44 -1.13 8.63
N GLN A 177 23.94 -1.25 7.40
CA GLN A 177 24.15 -2.54 6.74
C GLN A 177 25.12 -3.41 7.55
N ALA A 178 26.19 -2.84 8.08
CA ALA A 178 27.16 -3.56 8.89
C ALA A 178 26.54 -4.06 10.20
N LEU A 179 25.88 -3.17 10.97
CA LEU A 179 25.30 -3.50 12.27
C LEU A 179 24.15 -4.50 12.13
N ILE A 180 23.22 -4.26 11.21
CA ILE A 180 22.08 -5.17 10.96
C ILE A 180 22.58 -6.54 10.51
N ALA A 181 23.57 -6.59 9.61
CA ALA A 181 24.16 -7.85 9.18
C ALA A 181 24.89 -8.58 10.33
N TYR A 182 25.60 -7.86 11.18
CA TYR A 182 26.21 -8.46 12.38
C TYR A 182 25.16 -9.11 13.27
N ILE A 183 24.10 -8.39 13.61
CA ILE A 183 22.98 -8.90 14.41
C ILE A 183 22.32 -10.11 13.74
N TYR A 184 22.06 -10.02 12.44
CA TYR A 184 21.40 -11.10 11.69
C TYR A 184 22.20 -12.41 11.72
N TYR A 185 23.53 -12.35 11.56
CA TYR A 185 24.36 -13.55 11.46
C TYR A 185 24.89 -14.03 12.81
N GLU A 186 25.32 -13.12 13.70
CA GLU A 186 26.12 -13.46 14.87
C GLU A 186 25.34 -13.37 16.19
N ALA A 187 24.25 -12.59 16.26
CA ALA A 187 23.48 -12.45 17.48
C ALA A 187 22.57 -13.68 17.75
N PRO A 188 22.31 -14.02 19.01
CA PRO A 188 21.32 -15.02 19.39
C PRO A 188 19.92 -14.54 18.97
N ALA A 189 18.94 -15.47 18.90
CA ALA A 189 17.61 -15.19 18.34
C ALA A 189 16.88 -14.07 19.09
N GLU A 190 16.98 -14.04 20.41
CA GLU A 190 16.37 -13.04 21.30
C GLU A 190 16.93 -11.62 21.12
N GLU A 191 18.16 -11.50 20.62
CA GLU A 191 18.82 -10.22 20.37
C GLU A 191 18.66 -9.73 18.92
N LYS A 192 17.99 -10.48 18.04
CA LYS A 192 17.72 -10.08 16.66
C LYS A 192 16.54 -9.12 16.60
N ASN A 193 16.74 -7.88 17.04
CA ASN A 193 15.71 -6.84 17.11
C ASN A 193 16.28 -5.43 16.97
N MET A 194 15.39 -4.43 16.92
CA MET A 194 15.77 -3.03 16.78
C MET A 194 16.45 -2.47 18.03
N THR A 195 16.15 -2.99 19.22
CA THR A 195 16.80 -2.57 20.48
C THR A 195 18.29 -2.86 20.43
N THR A 196 18.68 -4.06 20.00
CA THR A 196 20.09 -4.43 19.83
C THR A 196 20.80 -3.55 18.81
N LEU A 197 20.12 -3.19 17.72
CA LEU A 197 20.68 -2.24 16.72
C LEU A 197 20.98 -0.88 17.35
N LEU A 198 20.07 -0.34 18.17
CA LEU A 198 20.25 0.93 18.86
C LEU A 198 21.39 0.84 19.88
N ASP A 199 21.45 -0.24 20.64
CA ASP A 199 22.49 -0.43 21.66
C ASP A 199 23.87 -0.59 21.01
N MET A 200 23.99 -1.30 19.89
CA MET A 200 25.22 -1.36 19.10
C MET A 200 25.60 0.01 18.53
N LEU A 201 24.62 0.78 17.99
CA LEU A 201 24.88 2.11 17.47
C LEU A 201 25.39 3.05 18.59
N ASN A 202 24.79 3.00 19.78
CA ASN A 202 25.20 3.78 20.94
C ASN A 202 26.58 3.37 21.46
N ALA A 203 26.98 2.11 21.27
CA ALA A 203 28.31 1.60 21.59
C ALA A 203 29.38 1.94 20.52
N CYS A 204 28.97 2.50 19.37
CA CYS A 204 29.89 3.04 18.39
C CYS A 204 30.43 4.39 18.87
N GLU A 205 31.60 4.39 19.49
CA GLU A 205 32.26 5.61 19.95
C GLU A 205 33.42 5.98 19.03
N CYS A 206 33.68 7.29 18.91
CA CYS A 206 34.85 7.81 18.20
C CYS A 206 35.46 8.97 18.99
N ARG A 207 36.79 8.94 19.17
CA ARG A 207 37.55 10.01 19.82
C ARG A 207 38.36 10.79 18.78
N GLU A 208 38.23 12.10 18.81
CA GLU A 208 38.92 12.97 17.84
C GLU A 208 40.40 13.13 18.16
N ASP A 209 40.78 12.96 19.45
CA ASP A 209 42.12 13.11 20.00
C ASP A 209 42.94 11.79 20.02
N ASP A 210 42.32 10.67 19.69
CA ASP A 210 42.96 9.36 19.64
C ASP A 210 42.52 8.54 18.45
N GLU A 211 43.32 8.58 17.36
CA GLU A 211 43.06 7.84 16.15
C GLU A 211 43.12 6.31 16.31
N ASN A 212 43.76 5.82 17.41
CA ASN A 212 43.88 4.39 17.70
C ASN A 212 42.78 3.90 18.64
N PHE A 213 41.87 4.79 19.07
CA PHE A 213 40.75 4.41 19.93
C PHE A 213 39.86 3.39 19.24
N LYS A 214 39.55 2.32 19.95
CA LYS A 214 38.63 1.27 19.51
C LYS A 214 37.43 1.20 20.44
N SER A 215 36.24 1.39 19.86
CA SER A 215 34.98 1.15 20.56
C SER A 215 34.74 -0.34 20.81
N ALA A 216 33.77 -0.67 21.64
CA ALA A 216 33.35 -2.06 21.85
C ALA A 216 32.91 -2.73 20.52
N VAL A 217 32.25 -1.96 19.65
CA VAL A 217 31.82 -2.44 18.34
C VAL A 217 33.00 -2.68 17.40
N ASP A 218 34.04 -1.83 17.43
CA ASP A 218 35.26 -2.08 16.66
C ASP A 218 35.89 -3.43 17.03
N LEU A 219 35.93 -3.75 18.32
CA LEU A 219 36.48 -5.03 18.79
C LEU A 219 35.65 -6.23 18.33
N LEU A 220 34.32 -6.12 18.32
CA LEU A 220 33.44 -7.17 17.80
C LEU A 220 33.70 -7.43 16.31
N PHE A 221 33.81 -6.36 15.51
CA PHE A 221 34.09 -6.51 14.08
C PHE A 221 35.50 -7.00 13.77
N GLU A 222 36.51 -6.66 14.60
CA GLU A 222 37.87 -7.22 14.50
C GLU A 222 37.87 -8.72 14.77
N GLN A 223 37.19 -9.17 15.83
CA GLN A 223 37.03 -10.59 16.11
C GLN A 223 36.34 -11.34 14.96
N LEU A 224 35.28 -10.77 14.41
CA LEU A 224 34.59 -11.36 13.27
C LEU A 224 35.48 -11.39 12.02
N GLN A 225 36.25 -10.31 11.76
CA GLN A 225 37.22 -10.24 10.65
C GLN A 225 38.30 -11.31 10.76
N GLN A 226 38.79 -11.60 11.98
CA GLN A 226 39.75 -12.68 12.21
C GLN A 226 39.19 -14.06 11.91
N LYS A 227 37.90 -14.28 12.20
CA LYS A 227 37.21 -15.55 11.90
C LYS A 227 36.82 -15.67 10.41
N ASN A 228 36.30 -14.61 9.83
CA ASN A 228 35.83 -14.57 8.43
C ASN A 228 36.07 -13.19 7.82
N PRO A 229 37.22 -12.96 7.14
CA PRO A 229 37.52 -11.68 6.51
C PRO A 229 36.55 -11.26 5.42
N ASP A 230 35.90 -12.22 4.77
CA ASP A 230 34.96 -12.00 3.66
C ASP A 230 33.50 -11.85 4.13
N HIS A 231 33.28 -11.82 5.44
CA HIS A 231 31.95 -11.66 6.00
C HIS A 231 31.27 -10.36 5.52
N PHE A 232 30.01 -10.42 5.11
CA PHE A 232 29.30 -9.27 4.56
C PHE A 232 29.33 -8.06 5.53
N ALA A 233 29.02 -8.28 6.81
CA ALA A 233 29.03 -7.24 7.84
C ALA A 233 30.40 -6.58 7.96
N VAL A 234 31.49 -7.37 7.96
CA VAL A 234 32.88 -6.86 8.02
C VAL A 234 33.18 -5.98 6.82
N ARG A 235 32.84 -6.43 5.61
CA ARG A 235 33.07 -5.64 4.39
C ARG A 235 32.37 -4.28 4.43
N GLN A 236 31.13 -4.21 4.93
CA GLN A 236 30.40 -2.93 5.05
C GLN A 236 31.02 -2.05 6.14
N TYR A 237 31.38 -2.64 7.28
CA TYR A 237 31.99 -1.92 8.39
C TYR A 237 33.36 -1.29 8.00
N LEU A 238 34.21 -2.05 7.33
CA LEU A 238 35.49 -1.54 6.85
C LEU A 238 35.35 -0.36 5.89
N LYS A 239 34.34 -0.40 4.98
CA LYS A 239 34.05 0.72 4.10
C LYS A 239 33.60 1.97 4.88
N PHE A 240 32.74 1.78 5.90
CA PHE A 240 32.33 2.86 6.80
C PHE A 240 33.53 3.47 7.54
N LYS A 241 34.45 2.66 8.04
CA LYS A 241 35.65 3.09 8.79
C LYS A 241 36.70 3.81 7.91
N MET A 242 36.54 3.84 6.59
CA MET A 242 37.39 4.65 5.72
C MET A 242 37.18 6.17 5.92
N ALA A 243 36.11 6.58 6.58
CA ALA A 243 35.88 7.97 6.94
C ALA A 243 36.87 8.44 8.02
N ALA A 244 37.41 9.66 7.90
CA ALA A 244 38.31 10.24 8.91
C ALA A 244 37.57 10.62 10.20
N GLY A 245 38.30 10.71 11.33
CA GLY A 245 37.75 10.83 12.69
C GLY A 245 36.62 11.86 12.89
N LYS A 246 36.77 13.12 12.46
CA LYS A 246 35.69 14.14 12.55
C LYS A 246 34.49 13.79 11.69
N THR A 247 34.70 13.26 10.51
CA THR A 247 33.65 12.81 9.59
C THR A 247 32.91 11.62 10.19
N LEU A 248 33.62 10.67 10.78
CA LEU A 248 33.08 9.50 11.44
C LEU A 248 32.12 9.89 12.58
N LYS A 249 32.54 10.81 13.45
CA LYS A 249 31.70 11.32 14.54
C LYS A 249 30.41 11.98 14.02
N SER A 250 30.52 12.77 12.95
CA SER A 250 29.34 13.40 12.35
C SER A 250 28.36 12.38 11.75
N ILE A 251 28.87 11.29 11.14
CA ILE A 251 28.05 10.19 10.64
C ILE A 251 27.32 9.49 11.79
N LEU A 252 28.01 9.19 12.90
CA LEU A 252 27.42 8.55 14.09
C LEU A 252 26.30 9.41 14.68
N ILE A 253 26.51 10.73 14.80
CA ILE A 253 25.47 11.66 15.27
C ILE A 253 24.27 11.64 14.34
N SER A 254 24.49 11.65 13.03
CA SER A 254 23.42 11.59 12.04
C SER A 254 22.63 10.29 12.11
N CYS A 255 23.32 9.16 12.26
CA CYS A 255 22.70 7.86 12.48
C CYS A 255 21.83 7.83 13.73
N GLY A 256 22.36 8.33 14.87
CA GLY A 256 21.61 8.40 16.12
C GLY A 256 20.37 9.30 16.00
N ALA A 257 20.51 10.47 15.37
CA ALA A 257 19.37 11.37 15.15
C ALA A 257 18.28 10.75 14.27
N ARG A 258 18.67 9.98 13.25
CA ARG A 258 17.74 9.28 12.35
C ARG A 258 16.96 8.18 13.06
N LEU A 259 17.59 7.43 13.94
CA LEU A 259 16.95 6.35 14.71
C LEU A 259 16.33 6.82 16.04
N ALA A 260 16.39 8.11 16.38
CA ALA A 260 15.82 8.63 17.61
C ALA A 260 14.33 8.24 17.86
N PRO A 261 13.46 8.12 16.87
CA PRO A 261 12.09 7.64 17.10
C PRO A 261 12.01 6.21 17.65
N PHE A 262 13.03 5.37 17.41
CA PHE A 262 13.10 4.02 17.96
C PHE A 262 13.55 3.97 19.43
N ASP A 263 14.10 5.06 19.96
CA ASP A 263 14.49 5.15 21.39
C ASP A 263 13.30 5.28 22.34
N ILE A 264 12.11 5.54 21.79
CA ILE A 264 10.88 5.58 22.58
C ILE A 264 10.58 4.19 23.11
N GLN A 265 10.45 4.05 24.44
CA GLN A 265 10.32 2.74 25.11
C GLN A 265 9.16 1.91 24.51
N ALA A 266 8.01 2.52 24.27
CA ALA A 266 6.87 1.81 23.68
C ALA A 266 7.14 1.28 22.26
N VAL A 267 7.99 1.96 21.49
CA VAL A 267 8.42 1.49 20.16
C VAL A 267 9.42 0.34 20.30
N ARG A 268 10.38 0.43 21.21
CA ARG A 268 11.32 -0.66 21.52
C ARG A 268 10.58 -1.93 21.91
N GLU A 269 9.65 -1.82 22.87
CA GLU A 269 8.83 -2.95 23.34
C GLU A 269 8.02 -3.56 22.20
N MET A 270 7.36 -2.73 21.37
CA MET A 270 6.58 -3.21 20.22
C MET A 270 7.45 -3.94 19.18
N MET A 271 8.75 -3.59 19.05
CA MET A 271 9.66 -4.16 18.05
C MET A 271 10.58 -5.27 18.59
N GLU A 272 10.33 -5.79 19.80
CA GLU A 272 11.16 -6.79 20.42
C GLU A 272 11.04 -8.17 19.73
N TYR A 273 9.83 -8.59 19.42
CA TYR A 273 9.54 -9.86 18.74
C TYR A 273 8.41 -9.69 17.72
N ASP A 274 8.06 -10.73 16.96
CA ASP A 274 7.04 -10.64 15.92
C ASP A 274 5.76 -11.41 16.26
N GLU A 275 4.62 -10.78 16.01
CA GLU A 275 3.29 -11.39 16.10
C GLU A 275 2.49 -11.23 14.80
N LEU A 276 3.00 -10.44 13.83
CA LEU A 276 2.25 -10.15 12.61
C LEU A 276 2.21 -11.33 11.65
N GLU A 277 3.28 -12.14 11.60
CA GLU A 277 3.37 -13.34 10.74
C GLU A 277 2.98 -13.02 9.28
N LEU A 278 3.65 -11.99 8.70
CA LEU A 278 3.30 -11.44 7.38
C LEU A 278 3.32 -12.49 6.27
N GLU A 279 4.14 -13.53 6.40
CA GLU A 279 4.25 -14.65 5.45
C GLU A 279 2.96 -15.48 5.35
N LYS A 280 2.15 -15.50 6.41
CA LYS A 280 0.89 -16.27 6.45
C LYS A 280 -0.28 -15.60 5.74
N LEU A 281 -0.16 -14.31 5.40
CA LEU A 281 -1.21 -13.58 4.68
C LEU A 281 -1.62 -14.25 3.35
N GLY A 282 -0.68 -14.92 2.70
CA GLY A 282 -0.94 -15.64 1.45
C GLY A 282 -1.43 -17.07 1.61
N ASP A 283 -1.41 -17.62 2.83
CA ASP A 283 -1.68 -19.02 3.13
C ASP A 283 -3.08 -19.24 3.73
N GLU A 284 -3.51 -18.32 4.57
CA GLU A 284 -4.78 -18.39 5.30
C GLU A 284 -5.47 -17.02 5.35
N LYS A 285 -6.75 -17.00 5.72
CA LYS A 285 -7.52 -15.74 5.83
C LYS A 285 -7.09 -14.93 7.04
N ILE A 286 -6.31 -13.90 6.80
CA ILE A 286 -5.86 -12.93 7.79
C ILE A 286 -6.33 -11.54 7.40
N ALA A 287 -6.75 -10.74 8.37
CA ALA A 287 -7.01 -9.32 8.20
C ALA A 287 -5.99 -8.54 9.06
N LEU A 288 -5.03 -7.90 8.39
CA LEU A 288 -4.03 -7.05 9.00
C LEU A 288 -4.50 -5.60 8.93
N PHE A 289 -4.63 -4.94 10.06
CA PHE A 289 -4.92 -3.51 10.17
C PHE A 289 -3.68 -2.76 10.60
N ALA A 290 -3.26 -1.80 9.79
CA ALA A 290 -2.21 -0.85 10.13
C ALA A 290 -2.86 0.48 10.53
N VAL A 291 -2.96 0.72 11.83
CA VAL A 291 -3.50 1.96 12.40
C VAL A 291 -2.38 2.98 12.46
N VAL A 292 -2.46 3.98 11.58
CA VAL A 292 -1.39 4.96 11.34
C VAL A 292 -1.98 6.35 11.31
N SER A 293 -1.43 7.29 12.09
CA SER A 293 -1.96 8.66 12.18
C SER A 293 -2.02 9.37 10.82
N ASP A 294 -3.14 10.05 10.56
CA ASP A 294 -3.31 10.95 9.41
C ASP A 294 -2.75 12.37 9.66
N SER A 295 -2.52 12.72 10.92
CA SER A 295 -2.09 14.05 11.34
C SER A 295 -0.64 14.14 11.80
N ASP A 296 -0.08 13.04 12.31
CA ASP A 296 1.30 12.94 12.81
C ASP A 296 2.09 11.89 12.04
N PRO A 297 3.05 12.28 11.18
CA PRO A 297 3.84 11.35 10.39
C PRO A 297 5.01 10.70 11.14
N THR A 298 5.21 11.01 12.43
CA THR A 298 6.41 10.62 13.20
C THR A 298 6.71 9.12 13.10
N PHE A 299 5.70 8.26 13.13
CA PHE A 299 5.85 6.81 13.12
C PHE A 299 5.47 6.14 11.79
N ASN A 300 5.24 6.92 10.72
CA ASN A 300 4.84 6.37 9.42
C ASN A 300 5.93 5.43 8.82
N PHE A 301 7.19 5.60 9.21
CA PHE A 301 8.27 4.74 8.78
C PHE A 301 8.08 3.27 9.22
N ILE A 302 7.43 3.03 10.38
CA ILE A 302 7.16 1.68 10.89
C ILE A 302 6.25 0.92 9.93
N SER A 303 5.14 1.54 9.53
CA SER A 303 4.22 0.93 8.57
C SER A 303 4.83 0.81 7.17
N ALA A 304 5.65 1.77 6.75
CA ALA A 304 6.37 1.67 5.48
C ALA A 304 7.36 0.49 5.46
N MET A 305 8.07 0.23 6.57
CA MET A 305 8.90 -0.96 6.73
C MET A 305 8.07 -2.23 6.66
N MET A 306 6.98 -2.29 7.42
CA MET A 306 6.08 -3.45 7.43
C MET A 306 5.53 -3.75 6.03
N TYR A 307 5.04 -2.75 5.28
CA TYR A 307 4.55 -2.97 3.92
C TYR A 307 5.65 -3.42 2.97
N SER A 308 6.82 -2.82 3.03
CA SER A 308 7.95 -3.22 2.18
C SER A 308 8.34 -4.67 2.43
N GLN A 309 8.47 -5.07 3.68
CA GLN A 309 8.80 -6.46 4.05
C GLN A 309 7.67 -7.42 3.69
N MET A 310 6.42 -7.05 3.92
CA MET A 310 5.25 -7.84 3.53
C MET A 310 5.26 -8.16 2.02
N PHE A 311 5.45 -7.17 1.17
CA PHE A 311 5.49 -7.42 -0.28
C PHE A 311 6.67 -8.30 -0.68
N ASN A 312 7.86 -8.07 -0.10
CA ASN A 312 9.02 -8.90 -0.36
C ASN A 312 8.78 -10.37 0.03
N VAL A 313 8.29 -10.60 1.24
CA VAL A 313 8.01 -11.94 1.76
C VAL A 313 6.93 -12.64 0.94
N LEU A 314 5.81 -11.98 0.65
CA LEU A 314 4.71 -12.55 -0.11
C LEU A 314 5.10 -12.84 -1.57
N CYS A 315 5.83 -11.93 -2.23
CA CYS A 315 6.30 -12.14 -3.59
C CYS A 315 7.32 -13.28 -3.67
N ASN A 316 8.25 -13.35 -2.72
CA ASN A 316 9.23 -14.43 -2.64
C ASN A 316 8.55 -15.78 -2.36
N ARG A 317 7.63 -15.82 -1.37
CA ARG A 317 6.86 -17.02 -1.03
C ARG A 317 6.00 -17.51 -2.18
N ALA A 318 5.37 -16.61 -2.93
CA ALA A 318 4.64 -16.95 -4.14
C ALA A 318 5.53 -17.66 -5.16
N LEU A 319 6.79 -17.21 -5.33
CA LEU A 319 7.74 -17.80 -6.28
C LEU A 319 8.32 -19.13 -5.80
N THR A 320 8.81 -19.17 -4.56
CA THR A 320 9.62 -20.29 -4.04
C THR A 320 8.78 -21.43 -3.52
N VAL A 321 7.63 -21.13 -2.87
CA VAL A 321 6.77 -22.14 -2.24
C VAL A 321 5.60 -22.52 -3.15
N TYR A 322 4.98 -21.54 -3.83
CA TYR A 322 3.73 -21.75 -4.57
C TYR A 322 3.88 -21.66 -6.09
N HIS A 323 5.09 -21.74 -6.63
CA HIS A 323 5.38 -21.78 -8.06
C HIS A 323 4.75 -20.63 -8.88
N GLY A 324 4.67 -19.46 -8.27
CA GLY A 324 4.30 -18.21 -8.93
C GLY A 324 3.07 -17.49 -8.38
N ARG A 325 2.17 -18.15 -7.61
CA ARG A 325 0.91 -17.56 -7.17
C ARG A 325 0.51 -18.02 -5.78
N LEU A 326 0.21 -17.08 -4.88
CA LEU A 326 -0.30 -17.39 -3.54
C LEU A 326 -1.65 -18.12 -3.60
N PRO A 327 -1.91 -19.08 -2.69
CA PRO A 327 -3.18 -19.81 -2.63
C PRO A 327 -4.36 -18.90 -2.21
N VAL A 328 -4.13 -17.97 -1.28
CA VAL A 328 -5.14 -17.00 -0.84
C VAL A 328 -4.86 -15.66 -1.50
N HIS A 329 -5.91 -15.02 -2.06
CA HIS A 329 -5.79 -13.67 -2.61
C HIS A 329 -5.57 -12.66 -1.48
N VAL A 330 -4.60 -11.75 -1.65
CA VAL A 330 -4.31 -10.69 -0.69
C VAL A 330 -4.75 -9.35 -1.28
N THR A 331 -5.74 -8.72 -0.68
CA THR A 331 -6.20 -7.37 -1.08
C THR A 331 -5.65 -6.33 -0.12
N CYS A 332 -4.81 -5.44 -0.62
CA CYS A 332 -4.29 -4.30 0.13
C CYS A 332 -5.21 -3.09 -0.07
N LEU A 333 -5.86 -2.64 1.00
CA LEU A 333 -6.77 -1.50 1.03
C LEU A 333 -6.06 -0.33 1.70
N PHE A 334 -5.38 0.51 0.92
CA PHE A 334 -4.60 1.64 1.44
C PHE A 334 -5.47 2.89 1.56
N ASP A 335 -6.21 3.04 2.66
CA ASP A 335 -6.90 4.29 2.97
C ASP A 335 -5.86 5.36 3.34
N GLU A 336 -5.93 6.55 2.73
CA GLU A 336 -4.92 7.61 2.84
C GLU A 336 -3.49 7.14 2.46
N PHE A 337 -3.34 6.54 1.26
CA PHE A 337 -2.04 6.04 0.75
C PHE A 337 -0.91 7.09 0.79
N ALA A 338 -1.26 8.38 0.73
CA ALA A 338 -0.31 9.49 0.78
C ALA A 338 0.46 9.61 2.11
N ASN A 339 0.03 8.94 3.18
CA ASN A 339 0.69 9.02 4.49
C ASN A 339 1.98 8.22 4.59
N GLN A 340 2.24 7.31 3.65
CA GLN A 340 3.38 6.40 3.73
C GLN A 340 3.95 6.11 2.35
N LYS A 341 5.24 6.33 2.19
CA LYS A 341 5.95 6.04 0.94
C LYS A 341 6.50 4.61 0.98
N ILE A 342 5.98 3.75 0.13
CA ILE A 342 6.53 2.41 -0.09
C ILE A 342 7.63 2.52 -1.15
N PRO A 343 8.90 2.19 -0.83
CA PRO A 343 9.98 2.23 -1.82
C PRO A 343 9.73 1.30 -3.00
N ASN A 344 10.12 1.72 -4.20
CA ASN A 344 9.95 0.96 -5.45
C ASN A 344 8.49 0.54 -5.75
N TRP A 345 7.52 1.31 -5.26
CA TRP A 345 6.10 0.98 -5.41
C TRP A 345 5.66 0.87 -6.87
N GLU A 346 6.20 1.71 -7.75
CA GLU A 346 5.94 1.68 -9.20
C GLU A 346 6.32 0.34 -9.84
N HIS A 347 7.36 -0.30 -9.33
CA HIS A 347 7.76 -1.64 -9.76
C HIS A 347 6.88 -2.71 -9.11
N LEU A 348 6.68 -2.65 -7.80
CA LEU A 348 5.87 -3.62 -7.05
C LEU A 348 4.46 -3.72 -7.61
N VAL A 349 3.75 -2.60 -7.81
CA VAL A 349 2.36 -2.59 -8.29
C VAL A 349 2.19 -3.25 -9.66
N SER A 350 3.26 -3.28 -10.48
CA SER A 350 3.26 -3.94 -11.78
C SER A 350 3.34 -5.47 -11.69
N VAL A 351 3.99 -6.01 -10.66
CA VAL A 351 4.26 -7.46 -10.52
C VAL A 351 3.31 -8.21 -9.60
N ILE A 352 2.71 -7.52 -8.59
CA ILE A 352 1.88 -8.15 -7.55
C ILE A 352 0.67 -8.92 -8.10
N ARG A 353 0.11 -8.47 -9.24
CA ARG A 353 -0.99 -9.16 -9.92
C ARG A 353 -0.69 -10.65 -10.14
N SER A 354 0.50 -10.96 -10.65
CA SER A 354 0.89 -12.34 -10.95
C SER A 354 1.01 -13.19 -9.69
N ARG A 355 1.23 -12.56 -8.53
CA ARG A 355 1.42 -13.20 -7.23
C ARG A 355 0.11 -13.43 -6.47
N ASN A 356 -1.05 -13.10 -7.03
CA ASN A 356 -2.37 -13.12 -6.39
C ASN A 356 -2.53 -12.04 -5.32
N ILE A 357 -1.93 -10.88 -5.55
CA ILE A 357 -2.04 -9.70 -4.68
C ILE A 357 -2.64 -8.56 -5.48
N SER A 358 -3.50 -7.76 -4.88
CA SER A 358 -4.03 -6.52 -5.45
C SER A 358 -3.93 -5.36 -4.47
N ALA A 359 -3.85 -4.15 -5.02
CA ALA A 359 -3.78 -2.93 -4.23
C ALA A 359 -4.87 -1.95 -4.64
N HIS A 360 -5.64 -1.48 -3.66
CA HIS A 360 -6.58 -0.38 -3.79
C HIS A 360 -5.94 0.86 -3.19
N ILE A 361 -5.47 1.74 -4.06
CA ILE A 361 -4.76 2.97 -3.71
C ILE A 361 -5.79 4.08 -3.54
N VAL A 362 -6.05 4.49 -2.30
CA VAL A 362 -7.05 5.51 -1.99
C VAL A 362 -6.38 6.83 -1.68
N LEU A 363 -6.76 7.86 -2.43
CA LEU A 363 -6.18 9.20 -2.37
C LEU A 363 -7.27 10.27 -2.23
N GLN A 364 -6.93 11.39 -1.62
CA GLN A 364 -7.80 12.57 -1.64
C GLN A 364 -7.73 13.28 -2.97
N THR A 365 -6.53 13.37 -3.56
CA THR A 365 -6.26 14.03 -4.83
C THR A 365 -5.18 13.29 -5.61
N TYR A 366 -5.20 13.41 -6.93
CA TYR A 366 -4.15 12.84 -7.78
C TYR A 366 -2.78 13.52 -7.59
N SER A 367 -2.78 14.80 -7.21
CA SER A 367 -1.56 15.55 -6.91
C SER A 367 -0.77 14.97 -5.72
N GLN A 368 -1.43 14.30 -4.77
CA GLN A 368 -0.74 13.58 -3.69
C GLN A 368 0.19 12.49 -4.25
N LEU A 369 -0.30 11.70 -5.21
CA LEU A 369 0.52 10.66 -5.84
C LEU A 369 1.71 11.26 -6.61
N LYS A 370 1.48 12.36 -7.33
CA LYS A 370 2.55 13.10 -8.02
C LYS A 370 3.58 13.67 -7.04
N GLY A 371 3.16 14.16 -5.91
CA GLY A 371 4.05 14.66 -4.85
C GLY A 371 4.99 13.58 -4.30
N MET A 372 4.48 12.35 -4.12
CA MET A 372 5.23 11.23 -3.56
C MET A 372 6.17 10.56 -4.57
N TYR A 373 5.68 10.29 -5.78
CA TYR A 373 6.35 9.44 -6.77
C TYR A 373 6.76 10.19 -8.04
N LYS A 374 6.54 11.52 -8.10
CA LYS A 374 6.92 12.38 -9.24
C LYS A 374 6.47 11.78 -10.57
N ASP A 375 7.41 11.56 -11.50
CA ASP A 375 7.12 11.02 -12.84
C ASP A 375 6.58 9.58 -12.80
N ASN A 376 6.90 8.80 -11.76
CA ASN A 376 6.39 7.44 -11.59
C ASN A 376 4.90 7.38 -11.21
N ALA A 377 4.28 8.51 -10.84
CA ALA A 377 2.85 8.56 -10.49
C ALA A 377 1.95 8.11 -11.66
N GLU A 378 2.31 8.43 -12.90
CA GLU A 378 1.56 8.00 -14.08
C GLU A 378 1.70 6.50 -14.34
N THR A 379 2.88 5.94 -14.08
CA THR A 379 3.12 4.49 -14.14
C THR A 379 2.27 3.75 -13.11
N ILE A 380 2.23 4.24 -11.86
CA ILE A 380 1.42 3.65 -10.79
C ILE A 380 -0.07 3.69 -11.15
N ALA A 381 -0.57 4.85 -11.61
CA ALA A 381 -1.96 4.97 -12.04
C ALA A 381 -2.28 4.05 -13.23
N GLY A 382 -1.36 3.91 -14.19
CA GLY A 382 -1.47 3.00 -15.33
C GLY A 382 -1.46 1.51 -14.95
N CYS A 383 -0.88 1.14 -13.80
CA CYS A 383 -0.92 -0.22 -13.24
C CYS A 383 -2.24 -0.54 -12.53
N CYS A 384 -3.15 0.42 -12.36
CA CYS A 384 -4.49 0.21 -11.83
C CYS A 384 -5.49 0.08 -12.98
N SER A 385 -5.99 -1.13 -13.23
CA SER A 385 -6.98 -1.33 -14.30
C SER A 385 -8.31 -0.65 -14.02
N SER A 386 -8.59 -0.26 -12.78
CA SER A 386 -9.81 0.45 -12.39
C SER A 386 -9.48 1.80 -11.78
N LEU A 387 -10.17 2.84 -12.24
CA LEU A 387 -10.22 4.15 -11.60
C LEU A 387 -11.62 4.41 -11.07
N LEU A 388 -11.73 4.66 -9.78
CA LEU A 388 -12.97 5.04 -9.09
C LEU A 388 -12.87 6.48 -8.58
N PHE A 389 -13.63 7.38 -9.19
CA PHE A 389 -13.71 8.78 -8.75
C PHE A 389 -14.98 9.02 -7.93
N LEU A 390 -14.80 9.32 -6.64
CA LEU A 390 -15.89 9.53 -5.68
C LEU A 390 -16.30 11.01 -5.52
N GLY A 391 -15.72 11.90 -6.33
CA GLY A 391 -15.94 13.33 -6.26
C GLY A 391 -14.80 14.09 -5.57
N GLY A 392 -14.67 15.35 -5.91
CA GLY A 392 -13.62 16.24 -5.41
C GLY A 392 -13.61 17.55 -6.19
N LYS A 393 -12.78 18.51 -5.76
CA LYS A 393 -12.66 19.84 -6.38
C LYS A 393 -11.25 20.14 -6.91
N GLU A 394 -10.30 19.24 -6.69
CA GLU A 394 -8.91 19.47 -7.08
C GLU A 394 -8.76 19.34 -8.60
N GLU A 395 -8.23 20.39 -9.21
CA GLU A 395 -8.21 20.58 -10.66
C GLU A 395 -7.46 19.47 -11.42
N SER A 396 -6.35 18.99 -10.88
CA SER A 396 -5.54 17.93 -11.52
C SER A 396 -6.31 16.60 -11.59
N SER A 397 -7.04 16.26 -10.52
CA SER A 397 -7.92 15.08 -10.49
C SER A 397 -9.09 15.22 -11.47
N LEU A 398 -9.73 16.38 -11.50
CA LEU A 398 -10.85 16.65 -12.40
C LEU A 398 -10.41 16.59 -13.87
N LYS A 399 -9.26 17.19 -14.21
CA LYS A 399 -8.69 17.14 -15.56
C LYS A 399 -8.33 15.71 -15.97
N MET A 400 -7.69 14.95 -15.07
CA MET A 400 -7.37 13.55 -15.31
C MET A 400 -8.62 12.75 -15.65
N VAL A 401 -9.68 12.83 -14.82
CA VAL A 401 -10.93 12.10 -15.04
C VAL A 401 -11.61 12.55 -16.33
N SER A 402 -11.77 13.86 -16.58
CA SER A 402 -12.38 14.37 -17.80
C SER A 402 -11.66 13.90 -19.06
N THR A 403 -10.33 13.95 -19.06
CA THR A 403 -9.49 13.49 -20.18
C THR A 403 -9.66 11.99 -20.43
N MET A 404 -9.72 11.18 -19.38
CA MET A 404 -9.88 9.72 -19.50
C MET A 404 -11.28 9.32 -20.00
N LEU A 405 -12.31 10.10 -19.70
CA LEU A 405 -13.67 9.84 -20.19
C LEU A 405 -13.78 10.05 -21.71
N GLY A 406 -12.94 10.92 -22.27
CA GLY A 406 -12.91 11.22 -23.69
C GLY A 406 -14.04 12.12 -24.15
N LYS A 407 -14.22 12.20 -25.48
CA LYS A 407 -15.22 13.07 -26.12
C LYS A 407 -16.28 12.26 -26.85
N GLU A 408 -17.49 12.78 -26.83
CA GLU A 408 -18.60 12.35 -27.67
C GLU A 408 -18.85 13.38 -28.81
N THR A 409 -19.40 12.93 -29.90
CA THR A 409 -19.83 13.81 -30.99
C THR A 409 -21.26 14.26 -30.72
N ILE A 410 -21.48 15.56 -30.61
CA ILE A 410 -22.81 16.17 -30.47
C ILE A 410 -23.19 16.96 -31.71
N ASP A 411 -24.47 16.93 -32.05
CA ASP A 411 -25.03 17.77 -33.08
C ASP A 411 -25.48 19.11 -32.48
N THR A 412 -24.99 20.19 -33.06
CA THR A 412 -25.39 21.56 -32.69
C THR A 412 -25.94 22.25 -33.91
N TYR A 413 -26.89 23.15 -33.73
CA TYR A 413 -27.38 23.99 -34.78
C TYR A 413 -27.39 25.45 -34.36
N ASN A 414 -26.90 26.31 -35.28
CA ASN A 414 -26.96 27.74 -35.13
C ASN A 414 -28.12 28.27 -35.97
N THR A 415 -28.96 29.08 -35.38
CA THR A 415 -29.98 29.84 -36.07
C THR A 415 -29.44 31.22 -36.44
N SER A 416 -29.41 31.57 -37.71
CA SER A 416 -29.18 32.96 -38.13
C SER A 416 -30.49 33.62 -38.54
N ASP A 417 -30.85 34.69 -37.82
CA ASP A 417 -32.00 35.53 -38.13
C ASP A 417 -31.47 36.84 -38.75
N THR A 418 -31.59 36.98 -40.08
CA THR A 418 -31.19 38.20 -40.78
C THR A 418 -32.41 39.13 -40.86
N ARG A 419 -32.36 40.23 -40.08
CA ARG A 419 -33.37 41.28 -40.08
C ARG A 419 -33.07 42.31 -41.17
N GLY A 420 -33.57 42.07 -42.36
CA GLY A 420 -33.52 42.98 -43.51
C GLY A 420 -34.90 43.02 -44.24
N THR A 421 -34.96 43.70 -45.38
CA THR A 421 -36.18 43.78 -46.22
C THR A 421 -36.69 42.41 -46.72
N SER A 422 -35.83 41.36 -46.59
CA SER A 422 -36.21 39.94 -46.76
C SER A 422 -35.75 39.17 -45.51
N ARG A 423 -36.69 38.65 -44.69
CA ARG A 423 -36.40 37.78 -43.59
C ARG A 423 -35.93 36.43 -44.10
N SER A 424 -34.70 35.99 -43.71
CA SER A 424 -34.17 34.67 -44.01
C SER A 424 -33.82 33.96 -42.72
N TYR A 425 -34.35 32.74 -42.54
CA TYR A 425 -33.97 31.84 -41.48
C TYR A 425 -33.03 30.78 -42.04
N GLY A 426 -31.80 30.75 -41.54
CA GLY A 426 -30.83 29.70 -41.85
C GLY A 426 -30.63 28.80 -40.66
N LEU A 427 -30.77 27.49 -40.85
CA LEU A 427 -30.34 26.45 -39.89
C LEU A 427 -29.00 25.90 -40.38
N ASN A 428 -27.95 26.12 -39.60
CA ASN A 428 -26.66 25.57 -39.91
C ASN A 428 -26.33 24.47 -38.88
N TYR A 429 -26.28 23.23 -39.36
CA TYR A 429 -25.91 22.06 -38.54
C TYR A 429 -24.40 21.95 -38.43
N GLN A 430 -23.89 21.90 -37.21
CA GLN A 430 -22.48 21.68 -36.92
C GLN A 430 -22.35 20.50 -35.96
N LYS A 431 -21.27 19.72 -36.14
CA LYS A 431 -20.88 18.69 -35.19
C LYS A 431 -19.72 19.18 -34.37
N LEU A 432 -19.77 18.94 -33.06
CA LEU A 432 -18.74 19.32 -32.11
C LEU A 432 -18.36 18.13 -31.25
N GLY A 433 -17.08 18.08 -30.84
CA GLY A 433 -16.64 17.16 -29.81
C GLY A 433 -16.87 17.79 -28.43
N LYS A 434 -17.71 17.16 -27.61
CA LYS A 434 -17.93 17.52 -26.21
C LYS A 434 -17.32 16.45 -25.31
N GLU A 435 -16.64 16.84 -24.25
CA GLU A 435 -16.22 15.91 -23.19
C GLU A 435 -17.46 15.21 -22.62
N LEU A 436 -17.38 13.88 -22.43
CA LEU A 436 -18.48 13.09 -21.86
C LEU A 436 -18.89 13.62 -20.47
N LYS A 437 -17.92 14.14 -19.70
CA LYS A 437 -18.09 15.03 -18.54
C LYS A 437 -16.96 16.04 -18.52
N SER A 438 -17.29 17.32 -18.56
CA SER A 438 -16.32 18.40 -18.46
C SER A 438 -15.86 18.60 -17.01
N VAL A 439 -14.76 19.35 -16.81
CA VAL A 439 -14.17 19.63 -15.50
C VAL A 439 -15.18 20.30 -14.56
N ASP A 440 -15.95 21.26 -15.06
CA ASP A 440 -16.99 21.98 -14.32
C ASP A 440 -18.17 21.07 -13.95
N GLU A 441 -18.61 20.19 -14.85
CA GLU A 441 -19.65 19.19 -14.58
C GLU A 441 -19.20 18.15 -13.53
N LEU A 442 -17.91 17.80 -13.51
CA LEU A 442 -17.32 16.91 -12.49
C LEU A 442 -17.25 17.59 -11.12
N ALA A 443 -16.93 18.88 -11.07
CA ALA A 443 -16.82 19.65 -9.84
C ALA A 443 -18.14 19.78 -9.08
N VAL A 444 -19.27 19.71 -9.78
CA VAL A 444 -20.64 19.79 -9.22
C VAL A 444 -21.34 18.42 -9.16
N MET A 445 -20.61 17.33 -9.33
CA MET A 445 -21.18 15.98 -9.29
C MET A 445 -21.88 15.70 -7.95
N PRO A 446 -23.12 15.18 -7.96
CA PRO A 446 -23.84 14.84 -6.73
C PRO A 446 -23.07 13.88 -5.84
N SER A 447 -23.12 14.10 -4.52
CA SER A 447 -22.34 13.32 -3.53
C SER A 447 -22.66 11.81 -3.52
N SER A 448 -23.85 11.42 -4.01
CA SER A 448 -24.27 10.01 -4.14
C SER A 448 -23.73 9.32 -5.39
N ARG A 449 -23.14 10.08 -6.32
CA ARG A 449 -22.65 9.59 -7.60
C ARG A 449 -21.14 9.38 -7.60
N CYS A 450 -20.69 8.52 -8.49
CA CYS A 450 -19.27 8.25 -8.76
C CYS A 450 -19.07 7.96 -10.24
N ILE A 451 -17.82 8.05 -10.66
CA ILE A 451 -17.40 7.64 -11.99
C ILE A 451 -16.44 6.47 -11.83
N LEU A 452 -16.71 5.41 -12.58
CA LEU A 452 -15.87 4.24 -12.67
C LEU A 452 -15.37 4.09 -14.11
N GLN A 453 -14.07 3.88 -14.24
CA GLN A 453 -13.45 3.43 -15.47
C GLN A 453 -12.72 2.13 -15.23
N VAL A 454 -12.96 1.13 -16.05
CA VAL A 454 -12.25 -0.16 -16.06
C VAL A 454 -11.56 -0.31 -17.40
N GLN A 455 -10.33 -0.79 -17.39
CA GLN A 455 -9.53 -1.00 -18.60
C GLN A 455 -10.27 -1.89 -19.60
N GLY A 456 -10.39 -1.42 -20.85
CA GLY A 456 -11.09 -2.14 -21.91
C GLY A 456 -12.62 -2.10 -21.85
N VAL A 457 -13.20 -1.32 -20.90
CA VAL A 457 -14.65 -1.16 -20.74
C VAL A 457 -15.03 0.32 -20.84
N ARG A 458 -16.22 0.60 -21.31
CA ARG A 458 -16.76 1.97 -21.33
C ARG A 458 -16.92 2.50 -19.90
N PRO A 459 -16.69 3.81 -19.65
CA PRO A 459 -16.82 4.37 -18.30
C PRO A 459 -18.26 4.36 -17.81
N PHE A 460 -18.46 4.30 -16.50
CA PHE A 460 -19.77 4.29 -15.86
C PHE A 460 -19.98 5.53 -15.00
N TYR A 461 -21.19 6.10 -15.08
CA TYR A 461 -21.68 7.13 -14.17
C TYR A 461 -22.72 6.51 -13.25
N SER A 462 -22.25 5.98 -12.11
CA SER A 462 -23.03 5.12 -11.24
C SER A 462 -23.31 5.75 -9.88
N ARG A 463 -24.09 5.07 -9.05
CA ARG A 463 -24.23 5.38 -7.63
C ARG A 463 -23.07 4.76 -6.86
N LYS A 464 -22.62 5.43 -5.81
CA LYS A 464 -21.70 4.84 -4.83
C LYS A 464 -22.35 3.64 -4.19
N TYR A 465 -21.56 2.62 -3.84
CA TYR A 465 -22.07 1.43 -3.18
C TYR A 465 -22.66 1.79 -1.80
N ASP A 466 -23.91 1.44 -1.56
CA ASP A 466 -24.52 1.65 -0.25
C ASP A 466 -24.16 0.52 0.70
N LEU A 467 -23.31 0.83 1.70
CA LEU A 467 -22.85 -0.12 2.70
C LEU A 467 -24.02 -0.82 3.44
N THR A 468 -25.15 -0.12 3.65
CA THR A 468 -26.32 -0.68 4.36
C THR A 468 -26.97 -1.85 3.61
N ARG A 469 -26.72 -1.97 2.32
CA ARG A 469 -27.21 -3.07 1.48
C ARG A 469 -26.32 -4.31 1.51
N HIS A 470 -25.13 -4.21 2.12
CA HIS A 470 -24.22 -5.36 2.19
C HIS A 470 -24.81 -6.43 3.16
N PRO A 471 -24.81 -7.72 2.78
CA PRO A 471 -25.37 -8.79 3.64
C PRO A 471 -24.79 -8.84 5.06
N MET A 472 -23.50 -8.49 5.19
CA MET A 472 -22.79 -8.49 6.48
C MET A 472 -22.95 -7.19 7.27
N TYR A 473 -23.55 -6.13 6.71
CA TYR A 473 -23.72 -4.84 7.37
C TYR A 473 -24.36 -4.96 8.77
N LYS A 474 -25.39 -5.78 8.89
CA LYS A 474 -26.13 -5.98 10.16
C LYS A 474 -25.28 -6.46 11.34
N TYR A 475 -24.07 -6.97 11.08
CA TYR A 475 -23.13 -7.45 12.09
C TYR A 475 -21.99 -6.46 12.38
N THR A 476 -22.00 -5.28 11.77
CA THR A 476 -20.99 -4.23 11.97
C THR A 476 -21.41 -3.26 13.06
N ALA A 477 -20.45 -2.52 13.62
CA ALA A 477 -20.73 -1.45 14.57
C ALA A 477 -21.49 -0.27 13.94
N ASP A 478 -21.34 -0.06 12.63
CA ASP A 478 -22.15 0.91 11.87
C ASP A 478 -23.66 0.63 11.96
N ALA A 479 -24.05 -0.64 12.01
CA ALA A 479 -25.45 -1.04 12.16
C ALA A 479 -25.89 -1.04 13.63
N ASN A 480 -25.00 -1.46 14.55
CA ASN A 480 -25.28 -1.50 15.98
C ASN A 480 -23.96 -1.41 16.77
N PRO A 481 -23.76 -0.36 17.59
CA PRO A 481 -22.53 -0.14 18.35
C PRO A 481 -22.08 -1.32 19.23
N LYS A 482 -23.00 -2.20 19.64
CA LYS A 482 -22.66 -3.42 20.41
C LYS A 482 -21.73 -4.39 19.67
N TYR A 483 -21.64 -4.26 18.34
CA TYR A 483 -20.76 -5.07 17.51
C TYR A 483 -19.37 -4.45 17.33
N ALA A 484 -19.09 -3.32 17.98
CA ALA A 484 -17.73 -2.77 18.00
C ALA A 484 -16.75 -3.77 18.62
N LEU A 485 -15.55 -3.83 18.04
CA LEU A 485 -14.44 -4.60 18.60
C LEU A 485 -13.70 -3.74 19.61
N ASP A 486 -13.62 -4.19 20.86
CA ASP A 486 -12.66 -3.64 21.81
C ASP A 486 -11.27 -4.24 21.51
N VAL A 487 -10.43 -3.44 20.85
CA VAL A 487 -9.09 -3.86 20.41
C VAL A 487 -8.22 -4.21 21.60
N LYS A 488 -8.25 -3.42 22.68
CA LYS A 488 -7.42 -3.67 23.88
C LYS A 488 -7.84 -4.97 24.57
N ALA A 489 -9.14 -5.20 24.73
CA ALA A 489 -9.65 -6.44 25.28
C ALA A 489 -9.30 -7.64 24.39
N TYR A 490 -9.41 -7.49 23.05
CA TYR A 490 -9.02 -8.53 22.10
C TYR A 490 -7.54 -8.93 22.26
N LEU A 491 -6.64 -7.94 22.35
CA LEU A 491 -5.21 -8.20 22.51
C LEU A 491 -4.85 -8.76 23.89
N ALA A 492 -5.56 -8.32 24.95
CA ALA A 492 -5.34 -8.81 26.32
C ALA A 492 -5.71 -10.29 26.49
N HIS A 493 -6.69 -10.78 25.72
CA HIS A 493 -7.12 -12.20 25.78
C HIS A 493 -6.20 -13.14 24.97
N ARG A 494 -5.25 -12.61 24.20
CA ARG A 494 -4.23 -13.43 23.57
C ARG A 494 -3.14 -13.77 24.58
N LEU A 495 -2.80 -15.05 24.70
CA LEU A 495 -1.63 -15.46 25.45
C LEU A 495 -0.40 -14.84 24.78
N LYS A 496 0.21 -13.86 25.44
CA LYS A 496 1.48 -13.26 25.04
C LYS A 496 2.62 -14.18 25.48
N VAL A 497 2.69 -15.37 24.89
CA VAL A 497 3.80 -16.29 25.12
C VAL A 497 4.85 -15.91 24.09
N LYS A 498 5.96 -15.31 24.55
CA LYS A 498 7.15 -15.19 23.71
C LYS A 498 7.57 -16.61 23.32
N PRO A 499 8.12 -16.83 22.10
CA PRO A 499 8.66 -18.15 21.74
C PRO A 499 9.69 -18.69 22.75
N GLU A 500 10.41 -17.78 23.42
CA GLU A 500 11.40 -18.06 24.44
C GLU A 500 10.79 -18.46 25.78
N ASP A 501 9.53 -18.13 26.05
CA ASP A 501 8.81 -18.47 27.29
C ASP A 501 8.15 -19.86 27.21
N GLN A 502 8.37 -20.63 26.16
CA GLN A 502 8.01 -22.05 26.08
C GLN A 502 9.05 -22.85 26.83
N TYR A 503 8.97 -22.85 28.17
CA TYR A 503 9.77 -23.75 29.00
C TYR A 503 9.19 -25.17 28.84
N GLU A 504 10.05 -26.13 28.53
CA GLU A 504 9.76 -27.54 28.82
C GLU A 504 9.68 -27.70 30.34
N VAL A 505 8.49 -27.89 30.87
CA VAL A 505 8.28 -28.24 32.25
C VAL A 505 8.77 -29.68 32.45
N TYR A 506 9.99 -29.84 32.86
CA TYR A 506 10.44 -31.12 33.38
C TYR A 506 9.85 -31.28 34.78
N ASP A 507 8.96 -32.23 34.93
CA ASP A 507 8.48 -32.70 36.23
C ASP A 507 9.68 -33.37 36.91
N LEU A 508 10.34 -32.62 37.79
CA LEU A 508 11.32 -33.18 38.69
C LEU A 508 10.50 -33.98 39.70
N GLY A 509 10.23 -35.24 39.36
CA GLY A 509 9.59 -36.18 40.25
C GLY A 509 10.20 -36.06 41.66
N GLU A 510 9.33 -36.14 42.67
CA GLU A 510 9.69 -36.07 44.07
C GLU A 510 10.99 -36.85 44.31
N ALA A 511 12.03 -36.15 44.72
CA ALA A 511 13.28 -36.80 45.15
C ALA A 511 12.93 -37.75 46.27
N ASP A 512 13.17 -39.06 46.05
CA ASP A 512 13.03 -40.10 47.04
C ASP A 512 13.69 -39.67 48.34
N SER A 513 12.87 -39.35 49.32
CA SER A 513 13.29 -39.14 50.72
C SER A 513 13.50 -40.50 51.40
N GLU A 514 14.46 -41.29 50.92
CA GLU A 514 14.96 -42.48 51.62
C GLU A 514 16.47 -42.50 51.47
N GLU A 515 17.15 -41.76 52.37
CA GLU A 515 18.47 -42.10 52.92
C GLU A 515 18.82 -41.09 54.02
N ALA A 516 18.20 -41.27 55.20
CA ALA A 516 18.73 -40.84 56.49
C ALA A 516 18.03 -41.61 57.62
N ALA A 517 18.50 -42.83 57.87
CA ALA A 517 18.34 -43.50 59.13
C ALA A 517 19.69 -44.11 59.57
#